data_47a8a3badb101741bf3cc959238dcebc
#
_entry.id   47a8a3badb101741bf3cc959238dcebc
#
_cell.length_a   1.000
_cell.length_b   1.000
_cell.length_c   1.000
_cell.angle_alpha   90.00
_cell.angle_beta   90.00
_cell.angle_gamma   90.00
#
_symmetry.space_group_name_H-M   'P 1'
#
loop_
_entity.id
_entity.type
_entity.pdbx_description
1 polymer ?
#
loop_
_entity_poly.entity_id
_entity_poly.type
_entity_poly.pdbx_seq_one_letter_code
_entity_poly.pdbx_strand_id
1 'polypeptide(L)'
;MRIVRRAVRSSRAKEILSWGRVRIRLSYYAHLILIPGRMSKSTELQWLELESPWECQPGTLRVMHSAEDVSPDELAKRACRDELKRPYIFETVFERRMHFTNEATQSAMLLNDPDALISQYTRKMMAFLLFNPDPRRIVMIGLGGGSLAKFCYRHLPRSQITVVEISEDVIAMRDEFCIPKDGDRFRVVHDDGARYVERLEEPMDVLLIDAFDADGIALSLANSDFYSSAARQLTENGMLVMNFWGPCERYVDNLAQARAAFGDSLLLVPVADDANVLLFAFKQAPPQSITDELEAVAQRLQMRLLLDFPRYLRRICQGISLADPQTSVERQVAAAFCKE
;
A
#
# COMPACT_ATOMS: atom_id res chain seq x y z
N MET A 1 -39.04 23.53 -45.95
CA MET A 1 -39.84 22.53 -45.24
C MET A 1 -39.11 22.16 -43.95
N ARG A 2 -39.79 22.23 -42.81
CA ARG A 2 -39.26 22.32 -41.44
C ARG A 2 -38.55 21.06 -40.99
N ILE A 3 -37.31 21.18 -40.50
CA ILE A 3 -36.56 20.14 -39.74
C ILE A 3 -36.81 20.40 -38.26
N VAL A 4 -37.45 19.43 -37.62
CA VAL A 4 -37.67 19.40 -36.17
C VAL A 4 -36.39 18.97 -35.49
N ARG A 5 -35.76 19.86 -34.74
CA ARG A 5 -34.65 19.52 -33.81
C ARG A 5 -35.25 18.96 -32.53
N ARG A 6 -35.04 17.69 -32.30
CA ARG A 6 -35.26 17.02 -31.01
C ARG A 6 -33.96 17.02 -30.27
N ALA A 7 -33.85 17.80 -29.21
CA ALA A 7 -32.72 17.83 -28.31
C ALA A 7 -32.74 16.54 -27.46
N VAL A 8 -31.76 15.68 -27.61
CA VAL A 8 -31.46 14.61 -26.66
C VAL A 8 -30.33 15.12 -25.78
N ARG A 9 -30.64 15.35 -24.50
CA ARG A 9 -29.62 15.53 -23.46
C ARG A 9 -28.87 14.22 -23.29
N SER A 10 -27.60 14.17 -23.68
CA SER A 10 -26.68 13.12 -23.34
C SER A 10 -25.48 13.74 -22.63
N SER A 11 -25.38 13.49 -21.37
CA SER A 11 -24.23 13.74 -20.53
C SER A 11 -23.07 12.82 -20.93
N ARG A 12 -21.93 13.35 -21.18
CA ARG A 12 -20.59 12.82 -21.51
C ARG A 12 -20.20 13.06 -22.97
N ALA A 13 -19.68 14.24 -23.22
CA ALA A 13 -18.88 14.47 -24.43
C ALA A 13 -17.50 13.84 -24.18
N LYS A 14 -17.21 12.76 -24.90
CA LYS A 14 -15.85 12.20 -25.02
C LYS A 14 -15.32 12.72 -26.35
N GLU A 15 -14.43 13.68 -26.32
CA GLU A 15 -13.67 14.05 -27.52
C GLU A 15 -12.47 13.10 -27.67
N ILE A 16 -12.39 12.45 -28.82
CA ILE A 16 -11.24 11.65 -29.22
C ILE A 16 -10.48 12.43 -30.29
N LEU A 17 -9.31 12.89 -29.93
CA LEU A 17 -8.38 13.50 -30.88
C LEU A 17 -7.34 12.44 -31.28
N SER A 18 -7.22 12.14 -32.57
CA SER A 18 -6.19 11.22 -33.07
C SER A 18 -5.13 11.99 -33.86
N TRP A 19 -3.88 11.92 -33.40
CA TRP A 19 -2.71 12.38 -34.14
C TRP A 19 -1.70 11.24 -34.24
N GLY A 20 -1.53 10.71 -35.42
CA GLY A 20 -0.58 9.62 -35.68
C GLY A 20 -0.90 8.33 -34.90
N ARG A 21 0.08 7.76 -34.21
CA ARG A 21 -0.05 6.51 -33.40
C ARG A 21 -0.53 6.74 -31.96
N VAL A 22 -0.78 7.98 -31.54
CA VAL A 22 -1.20 8.32 -30.18
C VAL A 22 -2.68 8.65 -30.18
N ARG A 23 -3.48 7.87 -29.43
CA ARG A 23 -4.91 8.18 -29.14
C ARG A 23 -5.00 8.81 -27.78
N ILE A 24 -5.43 10.09 -27.75
CA ILE A 24 -5.62 10.86 -26.52
C ILE A 24 -7.09 10.83 -26.14
N ARG A 25 -7.40 10.39 -24.93
CA ARG A 25 -8.75 10.41 -24.39
C ARG A 25 -8.77 11.31 -23.15
N LEU A 26 -9.44 12.46 -23.24
CA LEU A 26 -9.63 13.37 -22.11
C LEU A 26 -10.88 12.98 -21.33
N SER A 27 -10.71 12.67 -20.06
CA SER A 27 -11.84 12.39 -19.14
C SER A 27 -11.90 13.50 -18.09
N TYR A 28 -13.00 14.28 -18.11
CA TYR A 28 -13.26 15.34 -17.12
C TYR A 28 -14.09 14.76 -15.95
N TYR A 29 -13.57 14.82 -14.74
CA TYR A 29 -14.34 14.64 -13.51
C TYR A 29 -14.52 16.01 -12.85
N ALA A 30 -15.68 16.62 -13.07
CA ALA A 30 -16.09 17.80 -12.32
C ALA A 30 -17.05 17.39 -11.21
N HIS A 31 -16.59 17.33 -9.96
CA HIS A 31 -17.47 17.42 -8.80
C HIS A 31 -17.31 18.80 -8.17
N LEU A 32 -18.26 19.69 -8.52
CA LEU A 32 -18.43 20.97 -7.83
C LEU A 32 -19.06 20.72 -6.46
N ILE A 33 -18.32 21.00 -5.40
CA ILE A 33 -18.88 21.40 -4.11
C ILE A 33 -18.48 22.87 -3.92
N LEU A 34 -19.42 23.77 -4.15
CA LEU A 34 -19.26 25.19 -3.86
C LEU A 34 -19.38 25.44 -2.36
N ILE A 35 -18.26 25.70 -1.72
CA ILE A 35 -18.19 26.37 -0.42
C ILE A 35 -17.64 27.77 -0.67
N PRO A 36 -18.39 28.86 -0.33
CA PRO A 36 -17.90 30.23 -0.55
C PRO A 36 -16.90 30.59 0.58
N GLY A 37 -15.65 30.85 0.21
CA GLY A 37 -14.72 31.50 1.12
C GLY A 37 -13.29 30.98 1.05
N ARG A 38 -12.54 31.57 0.17
CA ARG A 38 -11.09 31.57 -0.15
C ARG A 38 -10.77 30.88 -1.47
N MET A 39 -10.58 31.68 -2.49
CA MET A 39 -9.94 31.25 -3.73
C MET A 39 -8.44 31.01 -3.45
N SER A 40 -8.10 29.79 -3.06
CA SER A 40 -6.83 29.18 -3.40
C SER A 40 -6.99 28.74 -4.87
N LYS A 41 -6.08 29.11 -5.75
CA LYS A 41 -5.97 28.54 -7.09
C LYS A 41 -5.62 27.06 -6.91
N SER A 42 -6.62 26.20 -6.73
CA SER A 42 -6.44 24.76 -6.84
C SER A 42 -6.23 24.48 -8.32
N THR A 43 -5.05 24.10 -8.69
CA THR A 43 -4.72 23.60 -10.01
C THR A 43 -5.49 22.30 -10.18
N GLU A 44 -6.59 22.30 -10.95
CA GLU A 44 -7.38 21.07 -11.20
C GLU A 44 -6.47 20.04 -11.89
N LEU A 45 -6.27 18.90 -11.24
CA LEU A 45 -5.56 17.77 -11.83
C LEU A 45 -6.48 17.07 -12.84
N GLN A 46 -5.94 16.78 -14.01
CA GLN A 46 -6.64 16.11 -15.11
C GLN A 46 -5.91 14.81 -15.46
N TRP A 47 -6.64 13.84 -15.99
CA TRP A 47 -6.08 12.60 -16.49
C TRP A 47 -5.83 12.67 -17.99
N LEU A 48 -4.60 12.37 -18.38
CA LEU A 48 -4.22 12.11 -19.76
C LEU A 48 -4.10 10.61 -19.97
N GLU A 49 -4.86 10.08 -20.93
CA GLU A 49 -4.81 8.66 -21.32
C GLU A 49 -3.97 8.52 -22.61
N LEU A 50 -2.96 7.69 -22.57
CA LEU A 50 -2.04 7.38 -23.67
C LEU A 50 -2.09 5.87 -23.96
N GLU A 51 -1.93 5.46 -25.19
CA GLU A 51 -1.62 4.06 -25.50
C GLU A 51 -0.25 3.72 -24.89
N SER A 52 -0.10 2.46 -24.43
CA SER A 52 1.18 2.01 -23.87
C SER A 52 2.34 2.34 -24.81
N PRO A 53 3.38 3.01 -24.32
CA PRO A 53 4.56 3.28 -25.13
C PRO A 53 5.46 2.03 -25.28
N TRP A 54 5.15 0.94 -24.55
CA TRP A 54 5.95 -0.29 -24.57
C TRP A 54 5.31 -1.33 -25.48
N GLU A 55 6.02 -1.71 -26.56
CA GLU A 55 5.51 -2.66 -27.56
C GLU A 55 5.14 -4.04 -26.97
N CYS A 56 5.84 -4.46 -25.93
CA CYS A 56 5.64 -5.77 -25.29
C CYS A 56 4.52 -5.78 -24.23
N GLN A 57 3.97 -4.61 -23.88
CA GLN A 57 2.95 -4.50 -22.83
C GLN A 57 1.76 -3.67 -23.34
N PRO A 58 0.79 -4.30 -24.01
CA PRO A 58 -0.41 -3.58 -24.45
C PRO A 58 -1.24 -3.13 -23.25
N GLY A 59 -1.65 -1.88 -23.26
CA GLY A 59 -2.44 -1.27 -22.18
C GLY A 59 -2.60 0.23 -22.37
N THR A 60 -3.16 0.87 -21.33
CA THR A 60 -3.35 2.32 -21.27
C THR A 60 -2.51 2.90 -20.16
N LEU A 61 -1.71 3.91 -20.49
CA LEU A 61 -1.01 4.74 -19.51
C LEU A 61 -1.89 5.93 -19.16
N ARG A 62 -2.11 6.15 -17.88
CA ARG A 62 -2.89 7.29 -17.36
C ARG A 62 -2.00 8.15 -16.47
N VAL A 63 -1.79 9.39 -16.88
CA VAL A 63 -0.90 10.34 -16.22
C VAL A 63 -1.72 11.49 -15.66
N MET A 64 -1.53 11.83 -14.38
CA MET A 64 -2.07 13.05 -13.80
C MET A 64 -1.24 14.26 -14.23
N HIS A 65 -1.92 15.29 -14.69
CA HIS A 65 -1.29 16.54 -15.07
C HIS A 65 -2.19 17.74 -14.69
N SER A 66 -1.57 18.91 -14.59
CA SER A 66 -2.26 20.18 -14.42
C SER A 66 -2.16 21.02 -15.69
N ALA A 67 -2.97 22.05 -15.80
CA ALA A 67 -2.90 23.00 -16.92
C ALA A 67 -1.56 23.76 -17.00
N GLU A 68 -0.79 23.78 -15.92
CA GLU A 68 0.53 24.41 -15.83
C GLU A 68 1.67 23.43 -16.21
N ASP A 69 1.36 22.14 -16.40
CA ASP A 69 2.32 21.11 -16.82
C ASP A 69 2.63 21.26 -18.32
N VAL A 70 3.62 20.46 -18.75
CA VAL A 70 4.01 20.39 -20.15
C VAL A 70 2.89 19.82 -21.04
N SER A 71 3.02 19.98 -22.37
CA SER A 71 2.03 19.48 -23.31
C SER A 71 1.84 17.94 -23.21
N PRO A 72 0.69 17.40 -23.66
CA PRO A 72 0.45 15.96 -23.74
C PRO A 72 1.53 15.19 -24.48
N ASP A 73 2.05 15.73 -25.59
CA ASP A 73 3.13 15.11 -26.37
C ASP A 73 4.44 15.03 -25.57
N GLU A 74 4.72 16.04 -24.76
CA GLU A 74 5.91 16.03 -23.91
C GLU A 74 5.74 15.08 -22.73
N LEU A 75 4.54 14.98 -22.15
CA LEU A 75 4.24 13.97 -21.11
C LEU A 75 4.41 12.55 -21.65
N ALA A 76 3.95 12.27 -22.88
CA ALA A 76 4.16 10.98 -23.53
C ALA A 76 5.66 10.65 -23.70
N LYS A 77 6.47 11.63 -24.13
CA LYS A 77 7.91 11.47 -24.25
C LYS A 77 8.59 11.22 -22.90
N ARG A 78 8.17 11.92 -21.85
CA ARG A 78 8.68 11.72 -20.47
C ARG A 78 8.33 10.34 -19.95
N ALA A 79 7.12 9.84 -20.20
CA ALA A 79 6.73 8.48 -19.85
C ALA A 79 7.66 7.44 -20.49
N CYS A 80 7.99 7.60 -21.79
CA CYS A 80 8.92 6.69 -22.49
C CYS A 80 10.34 6.71 -21.90
N ARG A 81 10.78 7.86 -21.33
CA ARG A 81 12.12 8.06 -20.79
C ARG A 81 12.23 7.83 -19.29
N ASP A 82 11.15 7.43 -18.64
CA ASP A 82 11.06 7.35 -17.18
C ASP A 82 11.31 8.68 -16.46
N GLU A 83 10.82 9.77 -17.04
CA GLU A 83 11.02 11.14 -16.55
C GLU A 83 9.72 11.76 -15.97
N LEU A 84 8.69 10.94 -15.70
CA LEU A 84 7.48 11.42 -15.04
C LEU A 84 7.80 11.77 -13.58
N LYS A 85 7.33 12.93 -13.15
CA LYS A 85 7.58 13.42 -11.79
C LYS A 85 6.53 12.96 -10.76
N ARG A 86 5.39 12.51 -11.25
CA ARG A 86 4.25 12.06 -10.44
C ARG A 86 4.02 10.57 -10.68
N PRO A 87 3.43 9.87 -9.71
CA PRO A 87 2.98 8.51 -9.95
C PRO A 87 1.99 8.46 -11.11
N TYR A 88 1.97 7.36 -11.82
CA TYR A 88 1.09 7.13 -12.95
C TYR A 88 0.45 5.74 -12.86
N ILE A 89 -0.62 5.56 -13.64
CA ILE A 89 -1.36 4.30 -13.71
C ILE A 89 -1.06 3.64 -15.05
N PHE A 90 -0.72 2.36 -15.01
CA PHE A 90 -0.73 1.47 -16.16
C PHE A 90 -1.89 0.49 -16.03
N GLU A 91 -2.78 0.45 -17.01
CA GLU A 91 -3.98 -0.38 -17.01
C GLU A 91 -3.98 -1.34 -18.18
N THR A 92 -4.20 -2.59 -17.88
CA THR A 92 -4.50 -3.66 -18.85
C THR A 92 -5.98 -4.02 -18.79
N VAL A 93 -6.40 -5.02 -19.55
CA VAL A 93 -7.79 -5.55 -19.50
C VAL A 93 -8.09 -6.31 -18.19
N PHE A 94 -7.07 -6.66 -17.39
CA PHE A 94 -7.23 -7.47 -16.19
C PHE A 94 -6.88 -6.72 -14.90
N GLU A 95 -5.92 -5.80 -14.96
CA GLU A 95 -5.35 -5.18 -13.78
C GLU A 95 -4.96 -3.72 -14.00
N ARG A 96 -4.97 -2.98 -12.89
CA ARG A 96 -4.50 -1.60 -12.79
C ARG A 96 -3.30 -1.57 -11.85
N ARG A 97 -2.21 -0.97 -12.30
CA ARG A 97 -0.96 -0.84 -11.57
C ARG A 97 -0.61 0.61 -11.32
N MET A 98 -0.06 0.90 -10.16
CA MET A 98 0.57 2.19 -9.83
C MET A 98 2.06 2.08 -9.99
N HIS A 99 2.66 3.08 -10.60
CA HIS A 99 4.10 3.19 -10.83
C HIS A 99 4.60 4.56 -10.40
N PHE A 100 5.82 4.61 -9.85
CA PHE A 100 6.61 5.83 -9.69
C PHE A 100 7.68 5.90 -10.77
N THR A 101 8.17 4.76 -11.19
CA THR A 101 9.13 4.58 -12.28
C THR A 101 8.68 3.43 -13.19
N ASN A 102 9.28 3.32 -14.37
CA ASN A 102 8.98 2.23 -15.31
C ASN A 102 9.47 0.85 -14.81
N GLU A 103 10.41 0.83 -13.87
CA GLU A 103 11.08 -0.40 -13.43
C GLU A 103 10.28 -1.15 -12.35
N ALA A 104 9.55 -0.42 -11.50
CA ALA A 104 8.92 -1.02 -10.33
C ALA A 104 7.42 -0.74 -10.25
N THR A 105 6.62 -1.82 -10.12
CA THR A 105 5.20 -1.72 -9.76
C THR A 105 5.07 -1.48 -8.26
N GLN A 106 4.51 -0.35 -7.88
CA GLN A 106 4.29 -0.01 -6.47
C GLN A 106 3.04 -0.65 -5.90
N SER A 107 2.01 -0.81 -6.71
CA SER A 107 0.77 -1.47 -6.32
C SER A 107 0.04 -2.01 -7.52
N ALA A 108 -0.72 -3.09 -7.33
CA ALA A 108 -1.55 -3.68 -8.37
C ALA A 108 -2.94 -4.03 -7.82
N MET A 109 -3.96 -3.91 -8.68
CA MET A 109 -5.36 -4.19 -8.37
C MET A 109 -5.99 -4.96 -9.54
N LEU A 110 -6.69 -6.06 -9.26
CA LEU A 110 -7.52 -6.73 -10.26
C LEU A 110 -8.76 -5.89 -10.53
N LEU A 111 -9.12 -5.72 -11.80
CA LEU A 111 -10.30 -4.95 -12.18
C LEU A 111 -11.62 -5.65 -11.87
N ASN A 112 -11.61 -6.99 -11.86
CA ASN A 112 -12.77 -7.82 -11.54
C ASN A 112 -12.92 -8.16 -10.05
N ASP A 113 -11.86 -7.97 -9.23
CA ASP A 113 -11.87 -8.13 -7.77
C ASP A 113 -10.92 -7.11 -7.12
N PRO A 114 -11.34 -5.85 -6.99
CA PRO A 114 -10.49 -4.76 -6.51
C PRO A 114 -9.95 -4.94 -5.09
N ASP A 115 -10.59 -5.77 -4.28
CA ASP A 115 -10.20 -6.00 -2.88
C ASP A 115 -9.25 -7.19 -2.72
N ALA A 116 -8.98 -7.95 -3.79
CA ALA A 116 -8.09 -9.10 -3.75
C ALA A 116 -6.64 -8.69 -3.48
N LEU A 117 -5.97 -9.44 -2.62
CA LEU A 117 -4.52 -9.30 -2.42
C LEU A 117 -3.78 -10.07 -3.51
N ILE A 118 -3.12 -9.37 -4.42
CA ILE A 118 -2.38 -9.97 -5.54
C ILE A 118 -1.00 -10.43 -5.07
N SER A 119 -0.25 -9.54 -4.42
CA SER A 119 1.13 -9.77 -4.03
C SER A 119 1.25 -10.76 -2.86
N GLN A 120 2.28 -11.61 -2.90
CA GLN A 120 2.48 -12.62 -1.87
C GLN A 120 2.79 -11.99 -0.50
N TYR A 121 3.55 -10.88 -0.47
CA TYR A 121 3.86 -10.21 0.78
C TYR A 121 2.60 -9.62 1.44
N THR A 122 1.68 -9.00 0.69
CA THR A 122 0.44 -8.45 1.24
C THR A 122 -0.44 -9.54 1.86
N ARG A 123 -0.52 -10.72 1.22
CA ARG A 123 -1.22 -11.89 1.77
C ARG A 123 -0.58 -12.34 3.08
N LYS A 124 0.74 -12.40 3.15
CA LYS A 124 1.47 -12.82 4.37
C LYS A 124 1.43 -11.76 5.46
N MET A 125 1.37 -10.47 5.12
CA MET A 125 1.16 -9.42 6.12
C MET A 125 -0.15 -9.65 6.90
N MET A 126 -1.18 -10.25 6.28
CA MET A 126 -2.42 -10.61 6.99
C MET A 126 -2.24 -11.68 8.07
N ALA A 127 -1.08 -12.29 8.19
CA ALA A 127 -0.80 -13.28 9.23
C ALA A 127 -0.87 -12.70 10.67
N PHE A 128 -0.92 -11.38 10.84
CA PHE A 128 -1.25 -10.78 12.14
C PHE A 128 -2.58 -11.28 12.71
N LEU A 129 -3.53 -11.66 11.84
CA LEU A 129 -4.82 -12.20 12.25
C LEU A 129 -4.73 -13.56 12.98
N LEU A 130 -3.62 -14.27 12.86
CA LEU A 130 -3.37 -15.47 13.66
C LEU A 130 -3.29 -15.15 15.15
N PHE A 131 -2.75 -13.98 15.50
CA PHE A 131 -2.50 -13.56 16.87
C PHE A 131 -3.59 -12.60 17.38
N ASN A 132 -4.19 -11.82 16.48
CA ASN A 132 -5.34 -10.96 16.77
C ASN A 132 -6.38 -11.08 15.65
N PRO A 133 -7.32 -12.05 15.72
CA PRO A 133 -8.28 -12.32 14.66
C PRO A 133 -9.40 -11.28 14.53
N ASP A 134 -9.51 -10.35 15.47
CA ASP A 134 -10.55 -9.31 15.51
C ASP A 134 -10.02 -7.98 16.07
N PRO A 135 -9.02 -7.37 15.39
CA PRO A 135 -8.44 -6.11 15.84
C PRO A 135 -9.47 -4.99 15.77
N ARG A 136 -9.48 -4.10 16.76
CA ARG A 136 -10.40 -2.96 16.81
C ARG A 136 -9.83 -1.74 16.12
N ARG A 137 -8.52 -1.52 16.21
CA ARG A 137 -7.86 -0.37 15.61
C ARG A 137 -6.63 -0.79 14.83
N ILE A 138 -6.68 -0.52 13.53
CA ILE A 138 -5.58 -0.77 12.60
C ILE A 138 -5.09 0.57 12.08
N VAL A 139 -3.81 0.83 12.22
CA VAL A 139 -3.12 1.94 11.55
C VAL A 139 -2.23 1.37 10.46
N MET A 140 -2.27 1.99 9.29
CA MET A 140 -1.42 1.63 8.16
C MET A 140 -0.58 2.85 7.76
N ILE A 141 0.69 2.64 7.49
CA ILE A 141 1.58 3.65 6.91
C ILE A 141 1.92 3.23 5.48
N GLY A 142 1.60 4.09 4.53
CA GLY A 142 1.61 3.82 3.10
C GLY A 142 0.25 3.38 2.58
N LEU A 143 -0.24 4.06 1.55
CA LEU A 143 -1.52 3.78 0.90
C LEU A 143 -1.34 2.98 -0.39
N GLY A 144 -0.47 3.44 -1.28
CA GLY A 144 -0.35 2.89 -2.62
C GLY A 144 -1.72 2.75 -3.31
N GLY A 145 -2.00 1.61 -3.94
CA GLY A 145 -3.31 1.27 -4.49
C GLY A 145 -4.30 0.72 -3.45
N GLY A 146 -3.99 0.83 -2.15
CA GLY A 146 -4.88 0.49 -1.04
C GLY A 146 -5.17 -1.00 -0.87
N SER A 147 -4.32 -1.90 -1.36
CA SER A 147 -4.57 -3.35 -1.32
C SER A 147 -4.86 -3.84 0.10
N LEU A 148 -3.96 -3.56 1.06
CA LEU A 148 -4.14 -3.93 2.47
C LEU A 148 -5.38 -3.26 3.09
N ALA A 149 -5.56 -1.97 2.79
CA ALA A 149 -6.63 -1.15 3.35
C ALA A 149 -8.01 -1.65 2.90
N LYS A 150 -8.19 -1.90 1.60
CA LYS A 150 -9.44 -2.44 1.03
C LYS A 150 -9.77 -3.82 1.58
N PHE A 151 -8.77 -4.72 1.61
CA PHE A 151 -8.95 -6.05 2.16
C PHE A 151 -9.39 -6.01 3.62
N CYS A 152 -8.70 -5.24 4.46
CA CYS A 152 -9.07 -5.10 5.88
C CYS A 152 -10.46 -4.46 6.03
N TYR A 153 -10.77 -3.41 5.26
CA TYR A 153 -12.08 -2.75 5.32
C TYR A 153 -13.23 -3.70 5.00
N ARG A 154 -13.05 -4.55 3.98
CA ARG A 154 -14.05 -5.55 3.56
C ARG A 154 -14.21 -6.68 4.57
N HIS A 155 -13.09 -7.22 5.04
CA HIS A 155 -13.10 -8.49 5.78
C HIS A 155 -13.06 -8.34 7.30
N LEU A 156 -12.78 -7.14 7.83
CA LEU A 156 -12.73 -6.84 9.24
C LEU A 156 -13.76 -5.76 9.61
N PRO A 157 -15.06 -6.08 9.60
CA PRO A 157 -16.13 -5.08 9.72
C PRO A 157 -16.18 -4.36 11.07
N ARG A 158 -15.50 -4.88 12.10
CA ARG A 158 -15.43 -4.27 13.43
C ARG A 158 -14.20 -3.40 13.65
N SER A 159 -13.29 -3.37 12.68
CA SER A 159 -12.06 -2.58 12.77
C SER A 159 -12.28 -1.15 12.31
N GLN A 160 -11.70 -0.22 13.04
CA GLN A 160 -11.43 1.14 12.59
C GLN A 160 -10.06 1.15 11.90
N ILE A 161 -10.01 1.66 10.69
CA ILE A 161 -8.82 1.65 9.85
C ILE A 161 -8.43 3.08 9.53
N THR A 162 -7.21 3.45 9.89
CA THR A 162 -6.60 4.71 9.47
C THR A 162 -5.40 4.41 8.61
N VAL A 163 -5.36 4.99 7.42
CA VAL A 163 -4.21 4.91 6.52
C VAL A 163 -3.54 6.27 6.49
N VAL A 164 -2.24 6.30 6.75
CA VAL A 164 -1.41 7.51 6.71
C VAL A 164 -0.56 7.46 5.44
N GLU A 165 -0.71 8.47 4.61
CA GLU A 165 0.01 8.59 3.34
C GLU A 165 0.64 9.98 3.25
N ILE A 166 1.91 10.03 2.86
CA ILE A 166 2.67 11.26 2.75
C ILE A 166 2.49 11.96 1.40
N SER A 167 2.10 11.21 0.36
CA SER A 167 1.97 11.72 -1.00
C SER A 167 0.54 12.14 -1.32
N GLU A 168 0.33 13.44 -1.55
CA GLU A 168 -0.95 13.97 -2.04
C GLU A 168 -1.34 13.36 -3.40
N ASP A 169 -0.36 13.09 -4.26
CA ASP A 169 -0.60 12.50 -5.57
C ASP A 169 -1.12 11.06 -5.46
N VAL A 170 -0.60 10.27 -4.51
CA VAL A 170 -1.12 8.92 -4.23
C VAL A 170 -2.54 9.00 -3.67
N ILE A 171 -2.80 9.92 -2.74
CA ILE A 171 -4.14 10.14 -2.19
C ILE A 171 -5.13 10.57 -3.29
N ALA A 172 -4.72 11.39 -4.23
CA ALA A 172 -5.55 11.81 -5.35
C ALA A 172 -5.97 10.66 -6.28
N MET A 173 -5.22 9.55 -6.28
CA MET A 173 -5.53 8.34 -7.05
C MET A 173 -6.53 7.39 -6.38
N ARG A 174 -7.01 7.67 -5.17
CA ARG A 174 -7.81 6.72 -4.38
C ARG A 174 -9.07 6.22 -5.09
N ASP A 175 -9.75 7.06 -5.83
CA ASP A 175 -10.98 6.67 -6.57
C ASP A 175 -10.64 5.71 -7.72
N GLU A 176 -9.49 5.88 -8.35
CA GLU A 176 -9.00 4.99 -9.41
C GLU A 176 -8.72 3.57 -8.91
N PHE A 177 -8.28 3.45 -7.67
CA PHE A 177 -8.00 2.16 -7.03
C PHE A 177 -9.15 1.64 -6.17
N CYS A 178 -10.34 2.20 -6.29
CA CYS A 178 -11.53 1.77 -5.54
C CYS A 178 -11.32 1.80 -4.00
N ILE A 179 -10.46 2.71 -3.50
CA ILE A 179 -10.22 2.86 -2.07
C ILE A 179 -11.48 3.45 -1.41
N PRO A 180 -11.95 2.91 -0.28
CA PRO A 180 -13.14 3.40 0.40
C PRO A 180 -13.07 4.90 0.70
N LYS A 181 -14.23 5.57 0.66
CA LYS A 181 -14.34 6.97 1.11
C LYS A 181 -14.20 7.03 2.62
N ASP A 182 -13.76 8.20 3.12
CA ASP A 182 -13.69 8.45 4.54
C ASP A 182 -15.07 8.36 5.21
N GLY A 183 -15.10 7.77 6.38
CA GLY A 183 -16.30 7.53 7.16
C GLY A 183 -15.94 7.03 8.57
N ASP A 184 -16.92 6.48 9.28
CA ASP A 184 -16.76 6.10 10.70
C ASP A 184 -15.68 5.03 10.95
N ARG A 185 -15.47 4.14 9.98
CA ARG A 185 -14.54 3.01 10.11
C ARG A 185 -13.28 3.11 9.27
N PHE A 186 -13.21 4.07 8.35
CA PHE A 186 -12.12 4.18 7.41
C PHE A 186 -11.77 5.64 7.16
N ARG A 187 -10.50 5.97 7.20
CA ARG A 187 -10.01 7.29 6.81
C ARG A 187 -8.59 7.23 6.23
N VAL A 188 -8.32 8.12 5.31
CA VAL A 188 -6.98 8.41 4.80
C VAL A 188 -6.52 9.76 5.35
N VAL A 189 -5.34 9.79 5.95
CA VAL A 189 -4.74 10.99 6.55
C VAL A 189 -3.50 11.35 5.77
N HIS A 190 -3.43 12.58 5.26
CA HIS A 190 -2.22 13.12 4.65
C HIS A 190 -1.29 13.61 5.76
N ASP A 191 -0.27 12.81 6.08
CA ASP A 191 0.74 13.12 7.11
C ASP A 191 1.99 12.25 6.92
N ASP A 192 3.07 12.60 7.63
CA ASP A 192 4.19 11.70 7.85
C ASP A 192 3.82 10.61 8.87
N GLY A 193 4.08 9.34 8.50
CA GLY A 193 3.67 8.19 9.31
C GLY A 193 4.29 8.16 10.71
N ALA A 194 5.57 8.56 10.86
CA ALA A 194 6.24 8.59 12.15
C ALA A 194 5.62 9.66 13.06
N ARG A 195 5.40 10.85 12.52
CA ARG A 195 4.73 11.93 13.25
C ARG A 195 3.31 11.58 13.65
N TYR A 196 2.59 10.89 12.80
CA TYR A 196 1.23 10.43 13.11
C TYR A 196 1.24 9.45 14.28
N VAL A 197 2.11 8.43 14.26
CA VAL A 197 2.23 7.43 15.33
C VAL A 197 2.65 8.08 16.65
N GLU A 198 3.59 9.03 16.62
CA GLU A 198 4.04 9.74 17.83
C GLU A 198 2.89 10.45 18.56
N ARG A 199 1.95 11.05 17.79
CA ARG A 199 0.84 11.88 18.30
C ARG A 199 -0.46 11.11 18.51
N LEU A 200 -0.45 9.79 18.30
CA LEU A 200 -1.66 8.97 18.44
C LEU A 200 -2.17 9.03 19.88
N GLU A 201 -3.44 9.41 20.06
CA GLU A 201 -4.06 9.56 21.38
C GLU A 201 -4.55 8.24 21.95
N GLU A 202 -4.98 7.33 21.09
CA GLU A 202 -5.55 6.06 21.48
C GLU A 202 -4.74 4.89 20.91
N PRO A 203 -4.39 3.89 21.74
CA PRO A 203 -3.54 2.78 21.30
C PRO A 203 -4.16 1.99 20.15
N MET A 204 -3.29 1.42 19.31
CA MET A 204 -3.66 0.59 18.18
C MET A 204 -3.36 -0.88 18.43
N ASP A 205 -4.17 -1.77 17.85
CA ASP A 205 -3.93 -3.21 17.93
C ASP A 205 -2.91 -3.68 16.90
N VAL A 206 -2.92 -3.04 15.73
CA VAL A 206 -2.03 -3.42 14.62
C VAL A 206 -1.52 -2.18 13.91
N LEU A 207 -0.20 -2.14 13.71
CA LEU A 207 0.47 -1.19 12.85
C LEU A 207 1.04 -1.92 11.63
N LEU A 208 0.47 -1.66 10.45
CA LEU A 208 0.99 -2.19 9.18
C LEU A 208 1.82 -1.13 8.49
N ILE A 209 3.03 -1.48 8.05
CA ILE A 209 3.95 -0.56 7.37
C ILE A 209 4.33 -1.14 6.02
N ASP A 210 3.91 -0.44 4.98
CA ASP A 210 4.21 -0.75 3.57
C ASP A 210 4.52 0.57 2.85
N ALA A 211 5.58 1.24 3.29
CA ALA A 211 5.96 2.59 2.88
C ALA A 211 7.43 2.64 2.48
N PHE A 212 7.66 2.97 1.22
CA PHE A 212 8.99 3.02 0.61
C PHE A 212 9.22 4.37 -0.05
N ASP A 213 10.45 4.84 0.02
CA ASP A 213 11.00 5.86 -0.86
C ASP A 213 11.88 5.24 -1.95
N ALA A 214 12.56 6.06 -2.75
CA ALA A 214 13.44 5.58 -3.82
C ALA A 214 14.61 4.71 -3.31
N ASP A 215 14.94 4.82 -2.03
CA ASP A 215 16.09 4.18 -1.40
C ASP A 215 15.70 3.02 -0.46
N GLY A 216 14.43 2.65 -0.38
CA GLY A 216 13.91 1.59 0.49
C GLY A 216 12.92 2.12 1.52
N ILE A 217 13.02 1.68 2.79
CA ILE A 217 12.14 2.16 3.86
C ILE A 217 12.37 3.66 4.09
N ALA A 218 11.27 4.42 4.16
CA ALA A 218 11.32 5.86 4.42
C ALA A 218 12.13 6.17 5.71
N LEU A 219 13.06 7.13 5.63
CA LEU A 219 13.99 7.43 6.73
C LEU A 219 13.28 7.82 8.04
N SER A 220 12.12 8.46 7.97
CA SER A 220 11.33 8.78 9.16
C SER A 220 10.84 7.54 9.92
N LEU A 221 10.72 6.38 9.24
CA LEU A 221 10.29 5.11 9.81
C LEU A 221 11.46 4.18 10.20
N ALA A 222 12.70 4.63 10.02
CA ALA A 222 13.92 3.84 10.14
C ALA A 222 14.80 4.30 11.31
N ASN A 223 14.21 4.77 12.42
CA ASN A 223 14.97 5.30 13.55
C ASN A 223 14.39 4.86 14.90
N SER A 224 15.17 5.01 15.99
CA SER A 224 14.83 4.60 17.35
C SER A 224 13.56 5.26 17.88
N ASP A 225 13.34 6.52 17.55
CA ASP A 225 12.21 7.30 18.06
C ASP A 225 10.89 6.78 17.49
N PHE A 226 10.89 6.42 16.20
CA PHE A 226 9.74 5.77 15.56
C PHE A 226 9.40 4.43 16.21
N TYR A 227 10.37 3.51 16.35
CA TYR A 227 10.12 2.20 16.95
C TYR A 227 9.69 2.30 18.41
N SER A 228 10.29 3.22 19.18
CA SER A 228 9.89 3.49 20.57
C SER A 228 8.46 4.03 20.65
N SER A 229 8.08 4.94 19.76
CA SER A 229 6.72 5.47 19.67
C SER A 229 5.74 4.38 19.24
N ALA A 230 6.06 3.57 18.23
CA ALA A 230 5.24 2.46 17.81
C ALA A 230 5.01 1.46 18.96
N ALA A 231 6.07 1.05 19.67
CA ALA A 231 5.96 0.15 20.80
C ALA A 231 5.09 0.73 21.94
N ARG A 232 5.18 2.03 22.21
CA ARG A 232 4.35 2.71 23.22
C ARG A 232 2.89 2.73 22.84
N GLN A 233 2.57 3.00 21.57
CA GLN A 233 1.22 3.19 21.04
C GLN A 233 0.48 1.89 20.71
N LEU A 234 1.15 0.74 20.79
CA LEU A 234 0.48 -0.55 20.66
C LEU A 234 -0.26 -0.93 21.95
N THR A 235 -1.42 -1.57 21.82
CA THR A 235 -2.09 -2.27 22.94
C THR A 235 -1.21 -3.40 23.46
N GLU A 236 -1.52 -3.96 24.64
CA GLU A 236 -0.70 -5.05 25.24
C GLU A 236 -0.52 -6.24 24.28
N ASN A 237 -1.57 -6.64 23.58
CA ASN A 237 -1.53 -7.71 22.59
C ASN A 237 -1.29 -7.19 21.16
N GLY A 238 -0.87 -5.95 21.05
CA GLY A 238 -0.66 -5.29 19.75
C GLY A 238 0.64 -5.72 19.09
N MET A 239 0.70 -5.50 17.76
CA MET A 239 1.88 -5.81 16.98
C MET A 239 2.08 -4.84 15.83
N LEU A 240 3.35 -4.72 15.42
CA LEU A 240 3.78 -4.06 14.19
C LEU A 240 4.12 -5.13 13.16
N VAL A 241 3.65 -4.94 11.93
CA VAL A 241 4.08 -5.73 10.75
C VAL A 241 4.63 -4.78 9.71
N MET A 242 5.91 -4.96 9.36
CA MET A 242 6.60 -4.10 8.41
C MET A 242 7.12 -4.91 7.23
N ASN A 243 6.88 -4.41 6.04
CA ASN A 243 7.45 -4.95 4.83
C ASN A 243 8.82 -4.35 4.58
N PHE A 244 9.84 -5.20 4.38
CA PHE A 244 11.17 -4.82 3.93
C PHE A 244 11.34 -5.27 2.47
N TRP A 245 11.81 -4.36 1.63
CA TRP A 245 12.11 -4.62 0.23
C TRP A 245 13.40 -3.90 -0.18
N GLY A 246 14.19 -4.52 -1.07
CA GLY A 246 15.41 -3.94 -1.63
C GLY A 246 16.72 -4.41 -0.97
N PRO A 247 17.85 -3.74 -1.17
CA PRO A 247 19.16 -4.17 -0.70
C PRO A 247 19.32 -4.13 0.82
N CYS A 248 19.97 -5.15 1.34
CA CYS A 248 20.08 -5.53 2.75
C CYS A 248 20.72 -4.53 3.71
N GLU A 249 21.52 -3.58 3.22
CA GLU A 249 22.43 -2.80 4.06
C GLU A 249 21.73 -1.95 5.13
N ARG A 250 20.54 -1.42 4.81
CA ARG A 250 19.73 -0.63 5.74
C ARG A 250 18.90 -1.46 6.72
N TYR A 251 18.74 -2.76 6.48
CA TYR A 251 17.89 -3.59 7.33
C TYR A 251 18.55 -3.93 8.65
N VAL A 252 19.86 -4.08 8.67
CA VAL A 252 20.61 -4.39 9.90
C VAL A 252 20.38 -3.28 10.92
N ASP A 253 20.52 -2.02 10.52
CA ASP A 253 20.30 -0.87 11.40
C ASP A 253 18.84 -0.76 11.84
N ASN A 254 17.91 -0.93 10.91
CA ASN A 254 16.48 -0.94 11.21
C ASN A 254 16.09 -2.03 12.20
N LEU A 255 16.61 -3.23 12.03
CA LEU A 255 16.34 -4.35 12.94
C LEU A 255 16.96 -4.14 14.31
N ALA A 256 18.14 -3.50 14.39
CA ALA A 256 18.74 -3.13 15.67
C ALA A 256 17.87 -2.11 16.42
N GLN A 257 17.32 -1.11 15.70
CA GLN A 257 16.39 -0.12 16.27
C GLN A 257 15.07 -0.78 16.73
N ALA A 258 14.50 -1.67 15.90
CA ALA A 258 13.30 -2.42 16.26
C ALA A 258 13.54 -3.29 17.52
N ARG A 259 14.70 -3.96 17.58
CA ARG A 259 15.08 -4.77 18.75
C ARG A 259 15.25 -3.95 20.03
N ALA A 260 15.78 -2.74 19.92
CA ALA A 260 15.90 -1.86 21.08
C ALA A 260 14.54 -1.49 21.68
N ALA A 261 13.49 -1.39 20.85
CA ALA A 261 12.13 -1.02 21.29
C ALA A 261 11.25 -2.22 21.69
N PHE A 262 11.38 -3.37 21.01
CA PHE A 262 10.50 -4.53 21.19
C PHE A 262 11.20 -5.72 21.89
N GLY A 263 12.48 -5.57 22.24
CA GLY A 263 13.27 -6.66 22.79
C GLY A 263 13.43 -7.83 21.83
N ASP A 264 13.33 -9.04 22.35
CA ASP A 264 13.43 -10.28 21.59
C ASP A 264 12.10 -10.76 20.99
N SER A 265 11.05 -9.93 21.07
CA SER A 265 9.70 -10.27 20.54
C SER A 265 9.58 -9.94 19.05
N LEU A 266 10.58 -10.34 18.27
CA LEU A 266 10.71 -10.06 16.84
C LEU A 266 10.83 -11.37 16.03
N LEU A 267 10.14 -11.42 14.89
CA LEU A 267 10.25 -12.49 13.91
C LEU A 267 10.47 -11.93 12.51
N LEU A 268 11.44 -12.49 11.79
CA LEU A 268 11.63 -12.24 10.36
C LEU A 268 11.04 -13.39 9.55
N VAL A 269 10.17 -13.05 8.61
CA VAL A 269 9.49 -14.03 7.74
C VAL A 269 9.78 -13.70 6.28
N PRO A 270 10.68 -14.46 5.63
CA PRO A 270 10.96 -14.31 4.21
C PRO A 270 9.70 -14.59 3.36
N VAL A 271 9.53 -13.81 2.29
CA VAL A 271 8.49 -14.05 1.30
C VAL A 271 9.10 -14.86 0.15
N ALA A 272 8.71 -16.13 0.02
CA ALA A 272 9.20 -16.96 -1.09
C ALA A 272 8.75 -16.34 -2.43
N ASP A 273 9.63 -16.43 -3.42
CA ASP A 273 9.41 -15.92 -4.77
C ASP A 273 9.26 -14.38 -4.85
N ASP A 274 9.71 -13.67 -3.80
CA ASP A 274 9.65 -12.21 -3.74
C ASP A 274 10.86 -11.71 -2.92
N ALA A 275 11.41 -10.56 -3.26
CA ALA A 275 12.54 -9.96 -2.55
C ALA A 275 12.13 -9.32 -1.20
N ASN A 276 10.93 -9.61 -0.71
CA ASN A 276 10.39 -9.05 0.51
C ASN A 276 10.72 -9.92 1.73
N VAL A 277 10.98 -9.25 2.85
CA VAL A 277 11.03 -9.87 4.18
C VAL A 277 10.08 -9.13 5.10
N LEU A 278 9.25 -9.84 5.85
CA LEU A 278 8.32 -9.24 6.79
C LEU A 278 8.91 -9.30 8.21
N LEU A 279 8.93 -8.14 8.86
CA LEU A 279 9.18 -8.04 10.29
C LEU A 279 7.84 -8.06 11.02
N PHE A 280 7.69 -9.00 11.96
CA PHE A 280 6.64 -8.99 12.97
C PHE A 280 7.27 -8.62 14.30
N ALA A 281 6.84 -7.51 14.89
CA ALA A 281 7.28 -7.04 16.19
C ALA A 281 6.08 -7.02 17.16
N PHE A 282 6.16 -7.81 18.22
CA PHE A 282 5.07 -8.00 19.17
C PHE A 282 5.31 -7.18 20.45
N LYS A 283 4.27 -6.54 20.97
CA LYS A 283 4.34 -5.86 22.26
C LYS A 283 4.62 -6.84 23.40
N GLN A 284 4.00 -8.02 23.35
CA GLN A 284 4.31 -9.17 24.21
C GLN A 284 4.87 -10.31 23.36
N ALA A 285 5.72 -11.13 23.94
CA ALA A 285 6.34 -12.24 23.25
C ALA A 285 5.28 -13.15 22.57
N PRO A 286 5.45 -13.46 21.26
CA PRO A 286 4.53 -14.36 20.57
C PRO A 286 4.64 -15.77 21.15
N PRO A 287 3.62 -16.64 20.91
CA PRO A 287 3.71 -18.05 21.24
C PRO A 287 4.94 -18.69 20.58
N GLN A 288 5.75 -19.41 21.36
CA GLN A 288 6.99 -20.04 20.87
C GLN A 288 6.75 -21.35 20.09
N SER A 289 5.53 -21.88 20.15
CA SER A 289 5.15 -23.11 19.46
C SER A 289 3.73 -23.01 18.88
N ILE A 290 3.49 -23.81 17.83
CA ILE A 290 2.14 -23.99 17.30
C ILE A 290 1.33 -24.75 18.32
N THR A 291 0.21 -24.17 18.72
CA THR A 291 -0.79 -24.80 19.61
C THR A 291 -2.00 -25.22 18.79
N ASP A 292 -2.78 -26.19 19.30
CA ASP A 292 -4.05 -26.60 18.68
C ASP A 292 -5.00 -25.43 18.50
N GLU A 293 -4.95 -24.44 19.41
CA GLU A 293 -5.73 -23.22 19.34
C GLU A 293 -5.33 -22.35 18.14
N LEU A 294 -4.02 -22.13 17.91
CA LEU A 294 -3.52 -21.38 16.75
C LEU A 294 -3.83 -22.09 15.43
N GLU A 295 -3.74 -23.43 15.40
CA GLU A 295 -4.15 -24.21 14.23
C GLU A 295 -5.65 -24.04 13.93
N ALA A 296 -6.48 -24.11 14.96
CA ALA A 296 -7.91 -23.88 14.82
C ALA A 296 -8.24 -22.44 14.34
N VAL A 297 -7.50 -21.43 14.84
CA VAL A 297 -7.59 -20.04 14.33
C VAL A 297 -7.23 -19.99 12.87
N ALA A 298 -6.09 -20.58 12.48
CA ALA A 298 -5.61 -20.59 11.10
C ALA A 298 -6.63 -21.23 10.14
N GLN A 299 -7.23 -22.35 10.51
CA GLN A 299 -8.27 -23.01 9.70
C GLN A 299 -9.52 -22.14 9.55
N ARG A 300 -10.01 -21.53 10.65
CA ARG A 300 -11.17 -20.61 10.57
C ARG A 300 -10.89 -19.41 9.69
N LEU A 301 -9.69 -18.81 9.79
CA LEU A 301 -9.29 -17.69 8.96
C LEU A 301 -9.18 -18.08 7.48
N GLN A 302 -8.64 -19.26 7.18
CA GLN A 302 -8.57 -19.76 5.80
C GLN A 302 -9.95 -19.90 5.17
N MET A 303 -10.91 -20.49 5.88
CA MET A 303 -12.29 -20.62 5.39
C MET A 303 -12.97 -19.26 5.19
N ARG A 304 -12.69 -18.29 6.06
CA ARG A 304 -13.33 -16.97 6.02
C ARG A 304 -12.71 -16.05 4.96
N LEU A 305 -11.38 -16.08 4.80
CA LEU A 305 -10.64 -15.08 4.03
C LEU A 305 -10.02 -15.62 2.75
N LEU A 306 -10.08 -16.92 2.53
CA LEU A 306 -9.53 -17.62 1.36
C LEU A 306 -8.02 -17.39 1.18
N LEU A 307 -7.29 -17.17 2.29
CA LEU A 307 -5.82 -17.09 2.34
C LEU A 307 -5.28 -18.32 3.09
N ASP A 308 -4.08 -18.78 2.72
CA ASP A 308 -3.46 -20.00 3.29
C ASP A 308 -2.86 -19.76 4.68
N PHE A 309 -3.71 -19.43 5.67
CA PHE A 309 -3.28 -19.18 7.05
C PHE A 309 -2.56 -20.36 7.71
N PRO A 310 -2.89 -21.64 7.47
CA PRO A 310 -2.09 -22.75 7.98
C PRO A 310 -0.66 -22.74 7.46
N ARG A 311 -0.43 -22.36 6.21
CA ARG A 311 0.92 -22.19 5.67
C ARG A 311 1.63 -20.99 6.29
N TYR A 312 0.91 -19.87 6.50
CA TYR A 312 1.50 -18.69 7.15
C TYR A 312 1.89 -19.00 8.59
N LEU A 313 1.07 -19.72 9.34
CA LEU A 313 1.39 -20.15 10.70
C LEU A 313 2.67 -20.98 10.73
N ARG A 314 2.78 -22.00 9.87
CA ARG A 314 4.02 -22.81 9.79
C ARG A 314 5.24 -21.97 9.44
N ARG A 315 5.12 -21.01 8.52
CA ARG A 315 6.21 -20.13 8.10
C ARG A 315 6.63 -19.15 9.20
N ILE A 316 5.69 -18.62 9.95
CA ILE A 316 5.98 -17.74 11.09
C ILE A 316 6.73 -18.53 12.18
N CYS A 317 6.28 -19.73 12.51
CA CYS A 317 6.97 -20.57 13.50
C CYS A 317 8.34 -21.11 13.02
N GLN A 318 8.57 -21.15 11.71
CA GLN A 318 9.86 -21.44 11.09
C GLN A 318 10.68 -20.16 10.84
N GLY A 319 10.11 -19.00 11.10
CA GLY A 319 10.76 -17.71 10.94
C GLY A 319 12.02 -17.61 11.80
N ILE A 320 12.87 -16.66 11.42
CA ILE A 320 14.11 -16.41 12.14
C ILE A 320 13.75 -15.56 13.36
N SER A 321 13.85 -16.16 14.55
CA SER A 321 13.76 -15.40 15.80
C SER A 321 15.03 -14.57 15.96
N LEU A 322 14.88 -13.27 16.15
CA LEU A 322 16.01 -12.40 16.48
C LEU A 322 16.46 -12.52 17.94
N ALA A 323 15.82 -13.42 18.70
CA ALA A 323 16.17 -13.71 20.08
C ALA A 323 17.43 -14.59 20.24
N ASP A 324 17.98 -15.17 19.15
CA ASP A 324 19.18 -16.01 19.25
C ASP A 324 20.43 -15.15 19.52
N PRO A 325 20.97 -15.18 20.75
CA PRO A 325 22.12 -14.36 21.14
C PRO A 325 23.44 -14.81 20.47
N GLN A 326 23.47 -16.01 19.85
CA GLN A 326 24.67 -16.53 19.19
C GLN A 326 24.80 -16.09 17.72
N THR A 327 23.74 -15.52 17.17
CA THR A 327 23.73 -15.09 15.76
C THR A 327 23.64 -13.57 15.68
N SER A 328 24.60 -12.92 15.03
CA SER A 328 24.53 -11.49 14.80
C SER A 328 23.31 -11.13 13.92
N VAL A 329 22.73 -9.95 14.12
CA VAL A 329 21.61 -9.44 13.32
C VAL A 329 21.94 -9.53 11.82
N GLU A 330 23.18 -9.21 11.43
CA GLU A 330 23.68 -9.30 10.06
C GLU A 330 23.55 -10.72 9.47
N ARG A 331 23.91 -11.75 10.22
CA ARG A 331 23.77 -13.16 9.79
C ARG A 331 22.33 -13.58 9.69
N GLN A 332 21.47 -13.10 10.61
CA GLN A 332 20.05 -13.39 10.60
C GLN A 332 19.38 -12.76 9.39
N VAL A 333 19.72 -11.50 9.07
CA VAL A 333 19.27 -10.82 7.87
C VAL A 333 19.74 -11.55 6.61
N ALA A 334 21.05 -11.84 6.50
CA ALA A 334 21.61 -12.59 5.38
C ALA A 334 20.90 -13.95 5.20
N ALA A 335 20.65 -14.67 6.30
CA ALA A 335 19.92 -15.94 6.25
C ALA A 335 18.45 -15.79 5.83
N ALA A 336 17.80 -14.66 6.15
CA ALA A 336 16.44 -14.38 5.74
C ALA A 336 16.34 -14.09 4.23
N PHE A 337 17.33 -13.36 3.68
CA PHE A 337 17.36 -13.00 2.26
C PHE A 337 18.01 -14.04 1.35
N CYS A 338 18.87 -14.92 1.88
CA CYS A 338 19.58 -15.94 1.09
C CYS A 338 18.92 -17.33 1.13
N LYS A 339 17.76 -17.51 1.75
CA LYS A 339 16.99 -18.75 1.66
C LYS A 339 16.10 -18.73 0.43
N GLU A 340 16.71 -19.09 -0.71
CA GLU A 340 16.00 -19.62 -1.87
C GLU A 340 15.43 -21.03 -1.60
#